data_9448034ccc7e08ab5bbe708276c57108
#
_entry.id   9448034ccc7e08ab5bbe708276c57108
#
_cell.length_a   1.000
_cell.length_b   1.000
_cell.length_c   1.000
_cell.angle_alpha   90.00
_cell.angle_beta   90.00
_cell.angle_gamma   90.00
#
_symmetry.space_group_name_H-M   'P 1'
#
loop_
_entity.id
_entity.type
_entity.pdbx_description
1 polymer ?
#
loop_
_entity_poly.entity_id
_entity_poly.type
_entity_poly.pdbx_seq_one_letter_code
_entity_poly.pdbx_strand_id
1 'polypeptide(L)'
;MTLIAGAIAAALLGGAAAENVHYQFDIARAKGAIYNPWTMADDKVELRSFRGSGANEGDFVAPTISVAPGQRLTIDLDNKLEPCSAQQREEKRCFNDTNLHTHGLWVSPSGNSDNVLISIPPGGKFQYRYDISSDHPAGTFWYHPHRHGVGFVQVGSGMAGALIVTGNRAPTTTTPGDIDILLKDKRGKPMPERVMLFQQIQYGCFDDKGVIEGRMKKNEKGEDEYVRPWTCSPGKTGAIESFEHDWDWVNSGRFTGINGKVQPVLQAARVGAFERWRLIHGGTRERIRMRLHRLDDGAPDLRAVKAADQEEWISKHCRGPALPMWQIAMDGLTRSDVRRVEQAVLFPGERMDVLARLPEAGRYCVVQDATRDPAIPLPLRALTVIEAKGGAPGKVDADAQLQESMVRAAESSLRGTESAAIRTKVIADLRGGMKLASFVWHKPVGEGEIVRYREAILNILETPKGPFFHVNGQQYEHDRIDHFLPLGKAEEWHATSLLGAHPLHMHVNPFQIISIVDLQGRDVTDPASPAFDPDFAGMKGEWKDTVFVKQNQKVAFRTRYERFTGDFVAHCHIMFHGDNGMMQNLRIAGEEGKAPAPHAVH
;
A
#
# COMPACT_ATOMS: atom_id res chain seq x y z
N MET A 1 -26.66 1.08 -21.23
CA MET A 1 -27.33 1.15 -19.92
C MET A 1 -27.72 -0.24 -19.52
N THR A 2 -26.87 -0.97 -18.86
CA THR A 2 -27.21 -2.28 -18.32
C THR A 2 -26.45 -2.41 -17.00
N LEU A 3 -27.18 -2.32 -15.91
CA LEU A 3 -26.73 -2.52 -14.53
C LEU A 3 -26.44 -4.01 -14.34
N ILE A 4 -25.20 -4.39 -14.12
CA ILE A 4 -24.86 -5.70 -13.56
C ILE A 4 -24.81 -5.53 -12.05
N ALA A 5 -25.91 -5.94 -11.41
CA ALA A 5 -25.97 -6.09 -9.96
C ALA A 5 -25.22 -7.38 -9.58
N GLY A 6 -24.07 -7.24 -8.95
CA GLY A 6 -23.38 -8.33 -8.30
C GLY A 6 -24.22 -8.84 -7.13
N ALA A 7 -24.67 -10.07 -7.19
CA ALA A 7 -25.42 -10.73 -6.13
C ALA A 7 -24.50 -11.01 -4.92
N ILE A 8 -24.73 -10.30 -3.82
CA ILE A 8 -24.18 -10.66 -2.51
C ILE A 8 -25.11 -11.75 -1.95
N ALA A 9 -24.70 -13.01 -2.02
CA ALA A 9 -25.37 -14.11 -1.35
C ALA A 9 -25.07 -14.06 0.15
N ALA A 10 -26.09 -13.90 0.97
CA ALA A 10 -26.00 -14.05 2.41
C ALA A 10 -25.84 -15.55 2.73
N ALA A 11 -24.66 -15.94 3.22
CA ALA A 11 -24.43 -17.29 3.71
C ALA A 11 -25.09 -17.47 5.08
N LEU A 12 -26.05 -18.37 5.16
CA LEU A 12 -26.66 -18.90 6.37
C LEU A 12 -25.68 -19.84 7.08
N LEU A 13 -25.64 -19.75 8.40
CA LEU A 13 -24.86 -20.58 9.31
C LEU A 13 -25.16 -22.08 9.13
N GLY A 14 -24.24 -22.77 8.53
CA GLY A 14 -24.12 -24.22 8.51
C GLY A 14 -22.75 -24.55 7.95
N GLY A 15 -21.96 -25.40 8.62
CA GLY A 15 -20.56 -25.72 8.33
C GLY A 15 -20.30 -26.27 6.92
N ALA A 16 -20.53 -25.46 5.90
CA ALA A 16 -20.05 -25.70 4.54
C ALA A 16 -18.58 -25.31 4.49
N ALA A 17 -17.73 -26.16 3.90
CA ALA A 17 -16.37 -25.82 3.56
C ALA A 17 -16.35 -24.46 2.85
N ALA A 18 -15.51 -23.52 3.32
CA ALA A 18 -15.43 -22.20 2.73
C ALA A 18 -15.17 -22.33 1.23
N GLU A 19 -16.01 -21.70 0.41
CA GLU A 19 -15.92 -21.79 -1.05
C GLU A 19 -14.57 -21.23 -1.51
N ASN A 20 -13.87 -21.97 -2.38
CA ASN A 20 -12.60 -21.54 -2.93
C ASN A 20 -12.80 -20.35 -3.86
N VAL A 21 -11.89 -19.39 -3.80
CA VAL A 21 -11.90 -18.19 -4.65
C VAL A 21 -10.88 -18.39 -5.75
N HIS A 22 -11.27 -18.14 -6.99
CA HIS A 22 -10.42 -18.33 -8.15
C HIS A 22 -10.38 -17.07 -9.04
N TYR A 23 -9.18 -16.70 -9.47
CA TYR A 23 -8.93 -15.63 -10.44
C TYR A 23 -8.05 -16.14 -11.58
N GLN A 24 -8.33 -15.63 -12.79
CA GLN A 24 -7.49 -15.80 -13.96
C GLN A 24 -6.84 -14.46 -14.28
N PHE A 25 -5.52 -14.38 -14.27
CA PHE A 25 -4.77 -13.18 -14.65
C PHE A 25 -3.89 -13.43 -15.86
N ASP A 26 -4.05 -12.59 -16.87
CA ASP A 26 -3.14 -12.45 -17.99
C ASP A 26 -2.28 -11.22 -17.76
N ILE A 27 -0.97 -11.34 -17.93
CA ILE A 27 -0.08 -10.18 -17.97
C ILE A 27 0.20 -9.88 -19.44
N ALA A 28 -0.22 -8.70 -19.89
CA ALA A 28 -0.10 -8.29 -21.28
C ALA A 28 0.06 -6.76 -21.36
N ARG A 29 0.49 -6.28 -22.52
CA ARG A 29 0.41 -4.85 -22.80
C ARG A 29 -1.04 -4.43 -22.98
N ALA A 30 -1.39 -3.30 -22.41
CA ALA A 30 -2.70 -2.69 -22.51
C ALA A 30 -2.58 -1.28 -23.06
N LYS A 31 -3.41 -0.96 -24.03
CA LYS A 31 -3.58 0.40 -24.55
C LYS A 31 -4.65 1.12 -23.74
N GLY A 32 -4.40 2.37 -23.42
CA GLY A 32 -5.33 3.20 -22.66
C GLY A 32 -4.96 4.67 -22.73
N ALA A 33 -5.54 5.44 -21.82
CA ALA A 33 -5.29 6.87 -21.72
C ALA A 33 -5.19 7.29 -20.26
N ILE A 34 -4.24 8.17 -19.97
CA ILE A 34 -4.04 8.77 -18.65
C ILE A 34 -4.16 10.28 -18.78
N TYR A 35 -5.05 10.87 -17.98
CA TYR A 35 -5.20 12.32 -17.95
C TYR A 35 -3.90 13.00 -17.50
N ASN A 36 -3.47 14.00 -18.29
CA ASN A 36 -2.28 14.79 -18.02
C ASN A 36 -2.68 16.23 -17.65
N PRO A 37 -2.58 16.64 -16.39
CA PRO A 37 -2.92 17.99 -15.95
C PRO A 37 -2.07 19.11 -16.59
N TRP A 38 -0.88 18.80 -17.12
CA TRP A 38 -0.05 19.80 -17.80
C TRP A 38 -0.63 20.23 -19.16
N THR A 39 -1.24 19.29 -19.88
CA THR A 39 -1.85 19.52 -21.18
C THR A 39 -3.36 19.65 -21.11
N MET A 40 -3.98 19.30 -19.98
CA MET A 40 -5.42 19.17 -19.77
C MET A 40 -6.09 18.21 -20.77
N ALA A 41 -5.37 17.20 -21.19
CA ALA A 41 -5.79 16.20 -22.16
C ALA A 41 -5.36 14.81 -21.71
N ASP A 42 -5.94 13.79 -22.33
CA ASP A 42 -5.55 12.42 -22.09
C ASP A 42 -4.34 12.05 -22.97
N ASP A 43 -3.23 11.63 -22.35
CA ASP A 43 -2.10 11.03 -23.05
C ASP A 43 -2.41 9.56 -23.38
N LYS A 44 -2.17 9.16 -24.63
CA LYS A 44 -2.24 7.74 -25.01
C LYS A 44 -1.05 7.01 -24.43
N VAL A 45 -1.30 5.82 -23.85
CA VAL A 45 -0.25 4.99 -23.26
C VAL A 45 -0.43 3.52 -23.61
N GLU A 46 0.68 2.79 -23.66
CA GLU A 46 0.70 1.34 -23.78
C GLU A 46 1.62 0.78 -22.69
N LEU A 47 1.03 0.13 -21.68
CA LEU A 47 1.70 -0.27 -20.46
C LEU A 47 1.47 -1.74 -20.17
N ARG A 48 2.39 -2.36 -19.41
CA ARG A 48 2.19 -3.69 -18.85
C ARG A 48 1.03 -3.65 -17.86
N SER A 49 0.14 -4.64 -17.89
CA SER A 49 -1.06 -4.64 -17.07
C SER A 49 -1.53 -6.05 -16.74
N PHE A 50 -2.16 -6.21 -15.58
CA PHE A 50 -2.97 -7.38 -15.28
C PHE A 50 -4.31 -7.28 -16.03
N ARG A 51 -4.66 -8.37 -16.73
CA ARG A 51 -5.91 -8.55 -17.47
C ARG A 51 -6.61 -9.79 -16.96
N GLY A 52 -7.87 -10.01 -17.33
CA GLY A 52 -8.64 -11.20 -16.94
C GLY A 52 -9.73 -10.89 -15.92
N SER A 53 -9.93 -11.76 -14.94
CA SER A 53 -11.06 -11.68 -13.98
C SER A 53 -11.23 -10.31 -13.36
N GLY A 54 -12.31 -9.61 -13.73
CA GLY A 54 -12.64 -8.29 -13.17
C GLY A 54 -11.82 -7.11 -13.66
N ALA A 55 -10.87 -7.29 -14.61
CA ALA A 55 -10.13 -6.19 -15.22
C ALA A 55 -10.99 -5.46 -16.25
N ASN A 56 -10.97 -4.13 -16.24
CA ASN A 56 -11.58 -3.32 -17.30
C ASN A 56 -10.54 -3.01 -18.39
N GLU A 57 -11.00 -2.92 -19.63
CA GLU A 57 -10.13 -2.52 -20.72
C GLU A 57 -9.69 -1.06 -20.54
N GLY A 58 -8.38 -0.80 -20.71
CA GLY A 58 -7.81 0.54 -20.58
C GLY A 58 -7.57 1.02 -19.15
N ASP A 59 -7.95 0.26 -18.12
CA ASP A 59 -7.61 0.58 -16.73
C ASP A 59 -6.20 0.06 -16.40
N PHE A 60 -5.40 0.91 -15.73
CA PHE A 60 -4.05 0.57 -15.25
C PHE A 60 -4.05 0.31 -13.74
N VAL A 61 -5.04 -0.46 -13.31
CA VAL A 61 -5.16 -1.00 -11.96
C VAL A 61 -5.59 -2.46 -12.07
N ALA A 62 -4.99 -3.31 -11.28
CA ALA A 62 -5.38 -4.72 -11.24
C ALA A 62 -6.72 -4.89 -10.51
N PRO A 63 -7.48 -5.96 -10.79
CA PRO A 63 -8.74 -6.23 -10.13
C PRO A 63 -8.62 -6.30 -8.61
N THR A 64 -9.66 -5.87 -7.89
CA THR A 64 -9.72 -6.10 -6.44
C THR A 64 -10.03 -7.56 -6.15
N ILE A 65 -9.13 -8.23 -5.44
CA ILE A 65 -9.34 -9.58 -4.90
C ILE A 65 -10.07 -9.45 -3.57
N SER A 66 -11.08 -10.30 -3.35
CA SER A 66 -11.78 -10.42 -2.07
C SER A 66 -11.77 -11.88 -1.62
N VAL A 67 -11.34 -12.11 -0.39
CA VAL A 67 -11.22 -13.43 0.21
C VAL A 67 -11.55 -13.35 1.71
N ALA A 68 -11.96 -14.45 2.32
CA ALA A 68 -12.23 -14.52 3.77
C ALA A 68 -11.27 -15.51 4.45
N PRO A 69 -11.02 -15.35 5.76
CA PRO A 69 -10.30 -16.34 6.55
C PRO A 69 -10.91 -17.73 6.43
N GLY A 70 -10.06 -18.75 6.27
CA GLY A 70 -10.46 -20.13 6.03
C GLY A 70 -10.69 -20.50 4.57
N GLN A 71 -10.66 -19.53 3.64
CA GLN A 71 -10.77 -19.79 2.20
C GLN A 71 -9.41 -20.09 1.57
N ARG A 72 -9.45 -20.74 0.42
CA ARG A 72 -8.32 -20.86 -0.51
C ARG A 72 -8.51 -19.89 -1.65
N LEU A 73 -7.48 -19.07 -1.89
CA LEU A 73 -7.35 -18.23 -3.08
C LEU A 73 -6.45 -18.95 -4.09
N THR A 74 -6.92 -19.10 -5.31
CA THR A 74 -6.15 -19.62 -6.44
C THR A 74 -6.07 -18.54 -7.53
N ILE A 75 -4.89 -18.32 -8.07
CA ILE A 75 -4.67 -17.37 -9.17
C ILE A 75 -3.91 -18.10 -10.28
N ASP A 76 -4.57 -18.32 -11.41
CA ASP A 76 -3.90 -18.76 -12.63
C ASP A 76 -3.32 -17.54 -13.35
N LEU A 77 -2.00 -17.48 -13.43
CA LEU A 77 -1.27 -16.38 -14.07
C LEU A 77 -0.67 -16.85 -15.38
N ASP A 78 -0.96 -16.14 -16.47
CA ASP A 78 -0.45 -16.36 -17.82
C ASP A 78 0.34 -15.13 -18.28
N ASN A 79 1.66 -15.25 -18.43
CA ASN A 79 2.50 -14.17 -18.90
C ASN A 79 2.49 -14.10 -20.43
N LYS A 80 1.67 -13.23 -20.98
CA LYS A 80 1.49 -13.00 -22.41
C LYS A 80 2.32 -11.83 -22.97
N LEU A 81 3.28 -11.34 -22.20
CA LEU A 81 4.22 -10.32 -22.70
C LEU A 81 5.12 -10.90 -23.78
N GLU A 82 5.69 -10.02 -24.59
CA GLU A 82 6.59 -10.39 -25.67
C GLU A 82 7.91 -10.96 -25.12
N PRO A 83 8.50 -12.00 -25.75
CA PRO A 83 9.82 -12.48 -25.39
C PRO A 83 10.86 -11.37 -25.50
N CYS A 84 11.75 -11.29 -24.51
CA CYS A 84 12.88 -10.37 -24.59
C CYS A 84 13.91 -10.86 -25.61
N SER A 85 14.52 -9.91 -26.34
CA SER A 85 15.65 -10.20 -27.23
C SER A 85 16.87 -10.71 -26.46
N ALA A 86 17.80 -11.37 -27.14
CA ALA A 86 19.06 -11.80 -26.53
C ALA A 86 19.84 -10.60 -25.96
N GLN A 87 19.87 -9.48 -26.69
CA GLN A 87 20.52 -8.25 -26.24
C GLN A 87 19.88 -7.70 -24.95
N GLN A 88 18.53 -7.64 -24.86
CA GLN A 88 17.84 -7.19 -23.64
C GLN A 88 18.16 -8.08 -22.43
N ARG A 89 18.36 -9.39 -22.64
CA ARG A 89 18.75 -10.31 -21.55
C ARG A 89 20.21 -10.10 -21.13
N GLU A 90 21.11 -9.92 -22.08
CA GLU A 90 22.52 -9.64 -21.83
C GLU A 90 22.70 -8.30 -21.07
N GLU A 91 21.95 -7.28 -21.46
CA GLU A 91 21.95 -5.96 -20.82
C GLU A 91 21.14 -5.93 -19.50
N LYS A 92 20.56 -7.06 -19.06
CA LYS A 92 19.64 -7.16 -17.92
C LYS A 92 18.44 -6.21 -18.00
N ARG A 93 17.98 -5.93 -19.21
CA ARG A 93 16.83 -5.08 -19.54
C ARG A 93 15.59 -5.89 -19.97
N CYS A 94 15.50 -7.14 -19.58
CA CYS A 94 14.31 -7.95 -19.81
C CYS A 94 13.28 -7.67 -18.73
N PHE A 95 12.41 -6.71 -18.94
CA PHE A 95 11.36 -6.31 -17.99
C PHE A 95 10.04 -7.07 -18.15
N ASN A 96 10.06 -8.18 -18.92
CA ASN A 96 8.88 -8.97 -19.22
C ASN A 96 8.80 -10.30 -18.45
N ASP A 97 9.85 -10.69 -17.75
CA ASP A 97 9.78 -11.75 -16.73
C ASP A 97 8.99 -11.23 -15.53
N THR A 98 8.19 -12.06 -14.88
CA THR A 98 7.30 -11.60 -13.82
C THR A 98 7.10 -12.62 -12.69
N ASN A 99 6.39 -12.24 -11.66
CA ASN A 99 5.81 -13.09 -10.63
C ASN A 99 4.66 -12.34 -9.95
N LEU A 100 4.15 -12.84 -8.83
CA LEU A 100 3.14 -12.18 -8.02
C LEU A 100 3.52 -12.27 -6.54
N HIS A 101 3.40 -11.16 -5.83
CA HIS A 101 3.50 -11.03 -4.39
C HIS A 101 2.16 -10.57 -3.81
N THR A 102 1.74 -11.18 -2.72
CA THR A 102 0.58 -10.77 -1.94
C THR A 102 1.04 -10.03 -0.69
N HIS A 103 1.23 -8.73 -0.83
CA HIS A 103 1.85 -7.87 0.16
C HIS A 103 1.04 -7.82 1.46
N GLY A 104 1.66 -8.29 2.52
CA GLY A 104 1.16 -8.28 3.89
C GLY A 104 0.31 -9.49 4.27
N LEU A 105 -0.02 -10.40 3.34
CA LEU A 105 -0.70 -11.64 3.72
C LEU A 105 0.20 -12.52 4.59
N TRP A 106 -0.39 -13.10 5.63
CA TRP A 106 0.27 -14.08 6.47
C TRP A 106 0.08 -15.49 5.90
N VAL A 107 0.88 -15.82 4.91
CA VAL A 107 0.83 -17.04 4.10
C VAL A 107 2.23 -17.63 3.90
N SER A 108 2.31 -18.86 3.39
CA SER A 108 3.60 -19.53 3.13
C SER A 108 4.41 -18.79 2.06
N PRO A 109 5.73 -18.58 2.27
CA PRO A 109 6.61 -18.03 1.24
C PRO A 109 7.13 -19.10 0.26
N SER A 110 6.64 -20.34 0.32
CA SER A 110 7.23 -21.47 -0.39
C SER A 110 6.29 -22.08 -1.42
N GLY A 111 6.86 -22.84 -2.36
CA GLY A 111 6.12 -23.56 -3.38
C GLY A 111 5.38 -22.62 -4.32
N ASN A 112 4.09 -22.85 -4.48
CA ASN A 112 3.21 -22.02 -5.31
C ASN A 112 2.33 -21.06 -4.48
N SER A 113 2.72 -20.73 -3.26
CA SER A 113 2.11 -19.67 -2.45
C SER A 113 2.85 -18.34 -2.71
N ASP A 114 3.19 -17.54 -1.69
CA ASP A 114 3.82 -16.22 -1.85
C ASP A 114 5.34 -16.31 -2.11
N ASN A 115 5.74 -17.15 -3.05
CA ASN A 115 7.13 -17.36 -3.41
C ASN A 115 7.61 -16.29 -4.42
N VAL A 116 8.24 -15.24 -3.92
CA VAL A 116 8.74 -14.12 -4.74
C VAL A 116 10.09 -14.41 -5.44
N LEU A 117 10.72 -15.55 -5.15
CA LEU A 117 12.00 -15.94 -5.74
C LEU A 117 11.85 -16.61 -7.11
N ILE A 118 10.64 -16.97 -7.51
CA ILE A 118 10.36 -17.55 -8.83
C ILE A 118 10.34 -16.48 -9.93
N SER A 119 10.57 -16.92 -11.16
CA SER A 119 10.46 -16.10 -12.37
C SER A 119 9.57 -16.79 -13.39
N ILE A 120 8.55 -16.10 -13.87
CA ILE A 120 7.62 -16.56 -14.90
C ILE A 120 7.97 -15.82 -16.20
N PRO A 121 8.67 -16.47 -17.15
CA PRO A 121 9.09 -15.81 -18.39
C PRO A 121 7.88 -15.56 -19.30
N PRO A 122 8.02 -14.72 -20.35
CA PRO A 122 7.02 -14.57 -21.40
C PRO A 122 6.60 -15.92 -22.00
N GLY A 123 5.28 -16.13 -22.12
CA GLY A 123 4.68 -17.42 -22.52
C GLY A 123 4.56 -18.44 -21.38
N GLY A 124 5.13 -18.16 -20.22
CA GLY A 124 5.03 -18.99 -19.02
C GLY A 124 3.69 -18.85 -18.32
N LYS A 125 3.28 -19.95 -17.66
CA LYS A 125 2.07 -20.02 -16.83
C LYS A 125 2.43 -20.49 -15.44
N PHE A 126 1.73 -19.98 -14.44
CA PHE A 126 1.92 -20.40 -13.06
C PHE A 126 0.60 -20.32 -12.28
N GLN A 127 0.31 -21.33 -11.48
CA GLN A 127 -0.84 -21.32 -10.59
C GLN A 127 -0.38 -21.02 -9.17
N TYR A 128 -0.76 -19.84 -8.68
CA TYR A 128 -0.62 -19.50 -7.27
C TYR A 128 -1.75 -20.10 -6.45
N ARG A 129 -1.41 -20.52 -5.23
CA ARG A 129 -2.36 -21.07 -4.27
C ARG A 129 -2.06 -20.56 -2.87
N TYR A 130 -2.94 -19.77 -2.34
CA TYR A 130 -2.86 -19.22 -1.01
C TYR A 130 -3.92 -19.85 -0.11
N ASP A 131 -3.50 -20.59 0.91
CA ASP A 131 -4.40 -21.12 1.93
C ASP A 131 -4.51 -20.05 3.05
N ILE A 132 -5.59 -19.27 3.03
CA ILE A 132 -5.85 -18.23 4.01
C ILE A 132 -6.31 -18.89 5.30
N SER A 133 -5.50 -18.88 6.32
CA SER A 133 -5.83 -19.54 7.57
C SER A 133 -7.09 -18.98 8.23
N SER A 134 -7.81 -19.78 9.01
CA SER A 134 -9.04 -19.38 9.69
C SER A 134 -8.81 -18.28 10.74
N ASP A 135 -7.59 -18.11 11.20
CA ASP A 135 -7.15 -17.09 12.13
C ASP A 135 -6.35 -15.95 11.47
N HIS A 136 -6.34 -15.89 10.11
CA HIS A 136 -5.76 -14.75 9.39
C HIS A 136 -6.53 -13.47 9.72
N PRO A 137 -5.87 -12.34 10.03
CA PRO A 137 -6.54 -11.05 10.26
C PRO A 137 -7.35 -10.61 9.03
N ALA A 138 -8.57 -10.10 9.26
CA ALA A 138 -9.29 -9.37 8.22
C ALA A 138 -8.73 -7.95 8.07
N GLY A 139 -8.59 -7.47 6.83
CA GLY A 139 -8.00 -6.15 6.60
C GLY A 139 -7.73 -5.82 5.14
N THR A 140 -6.96 -4.75 4.95
CA THR A 140 -6.59 -4.20 3.65
C THR A 140 -5.17 -4.58 3.29
N PHE A 141 -5.03 -5.42 2.29
CA PHE A 141 -3.80 -5.90 1.69
C PHE A 141 -3.78 -5.50 0.22
N TRP A 142 -2.71 -5.84 -0.49
CA TRP A 142 -2.61 -5.58 -1.92
C TRP A 142 -1.69 -6.60 -2.59
N TYR A 143 -1.55 -6.56 -3.90
CA TYR A 143 -0.67 -7.47 -4.64
C TYR A 143 -0.03 -6.75 -5.82
N HIS A 144 1.17 -7.20 -6.16
CA HIS A 144 1.97 -6.63 -7.24
C HIS A 144 3.07 -7.60 -7.72
N PRO A 145 3.68 -7.37 -8.90
CA PRO A 145 4.88 -8.10 -9.32
C PRO A 145 6.07 -7.80 -8.41
N HIS A 146 6.87 -8.81 -8.14
CA HIS A 146 8.02 -8.72 -7.23
C HIS A 146 9.31 -9.35 -7.79
N ARG A 147 9.36 -9.68 -9.08
CA ARG A 147 10.56 -10.23 -9.68
C ARG A 147 11.68 -9.19 -9.61
N HIS A 148 12.80 -9.54 -8.95
CA HIS A 148 13.95 -8.64 -8.77
C HIS A 148 14.47 -8.10 -10.11
N GLY A 149 14.71 -6.80 -10.17
CA GLY A 149 15.19 -6.07 -11.35
C GLY A 149 14.09 -5.70 -12.36
N VAL A 150 12.80 -6.05 -12.09
CA VAL A 150 11.69 -5.68 -12.98
C VAL A 150 10.48 -5.10 -12.25
N GLY A 151 10.43 -5.23 -10.92
CA GLY A 151 9.33 -4.76 -10.09
C GLY A 151 9.04 -3.28 -10.31
N PHE A 152 10.07 -2.47 -10.38
CA PHE A 152 9.97 -1.03 -10.62
C PHE A 152 9.25 -0.68 -11.94
N VAL A 153 9.60 -1.36 -13.04
CA VAL A 153 8.98 -1.14 -14.35
C VAL A 153 7.53 -1.61 -14.35
N GLN A 154 7.25 -2.76 -13.76
CA GLN A 154 5.93 -3.36 -13.75
C GLN A 154 4.97 -2.65 -12.80
N VAL A 155 5.37 -2.36 -11.57
CA VAL A 155 4.57 -1.55 -10.62
C VAL A 155 4.41 -0.12 -11.14
N GLY A 156 5.47 0.47 -11.71
CA GLY A 156 5.43 1.76 -12.38
C GLY A 156 4.50 1.82 -13.59
N SER A 157 4.20 0.67 -14.20
CA SER A 157 3.17 0.53 -15.26
C SER A 157 1.74 0.46 -14.71
N GLY A 158 1.57 0.47 -13.39
CA GLY A 158 0.27 0.36 -12.73
C GLY A 158 -0.12 -1.08 -12.36
N MET A 159 0.80 -2.05 -12.45
CA MET A 159 0.53 -3.45 -12.09
C MET A 159 0.44 -3.62 -10.57
N ALA A 160 -0.64 -3.13 -9.98
CA ALA A 160 -0.97 -3.24 -8.57
C ALA A 160 -2.48 -3.38 -8.39
N GLY A 161 -2.92 -4.18 -7.43
CA GLY A 161 -4.33 -4.41 -7.13
C GLY A 161 -4.58 -4.55 -5.63
N ALA A 162 -5.76 -4.14 -5.18
CA ALA A 162 -6.18 -4.33 -3.80
C ALA A 162 -6.51 -5.80 -3.53
N LEU A 163 -6.15 -6.28 -2.34
CA LEU A 163 -6.55 -7.57 -1.81
C LEU A 163 -7.21 -7.36 -0.45
N ILE A 164 -8.50 -7.67 -0.36
CA ILE A 164 -9.29 -7.44 0.84
C ILE A 164 -9.60 -8.78 1.49
N VAL A 165 -9.10 -8.97 2.70
CA VAL A 165 -9.55 -10.08 3.55
C VAL A 165 -10.75 -9.59 4.34
N THR A 166 -11.94 -10.09 3.99
CA THR A 166 -13.19 -9.68 4.62
C THR A 166 -13.39 -10.40 5.94
N GLY A 167 -13.93 -9.72 6.94
CA GLY A 167 -14.14 -10.27 8.28
C GLY A 167 -15.56 -10.14 8.80
N ASN A 168 -15.97 -11.10 9.61
CA ASN A 168 -17.23 -11.04 10.34
C ASN A 168 -17.19 -11.76 11.69
N ARG A 169 -15.96 -12.15 12.14
CA ARG A 169 -15.79 -12.93 13.37
C ARG A 169 -15.99 -12.06 14.60
N ALA A 170 -16.80 -12.53 15.53
CA ALA A 170 -16.91 -11.92 16.86
C ALA A 170 -15.68 -12.29 17.70
N PRO A 171 -15.19 -11.39 18.59
CA PRO A 171 -14.15 -11.74 19.55
C PRO A 171 -14.67 -12.77 20.54
N THR A 172 -13.76 -13.65 20.99
CA THR A 172 -14.00 -14.63 22.05
C THR A 172 -13.12 -14.33 23.25
N THR A 173 -13.09 -15.20 24.26
CA THR A 173 -12.17 -15.09 25.38
C THR A 173 -10.71 -15.36 24.99
N THR A 174 -10.47 -16.03 23.88
CA THR A 174 -9.16 -16.50 23.43
C THR A 174 -8.73 -15.97 22.08
N THR A 175 -9.69 -15.54 21.24
CA THR A 175 -9.43 -15.06 19.87
C THR A 175 -9.99 -13.67 19.65
N PRO A 176 -9.23 -12.78 18.99
CA PRO A 176 -9.73 -11.47 18.59
C PRO A 176 -10.87 -11.60 17.56
N GLY A 177 -11.68 -10.54 17.47
CA GLY A 177 -12.67 -10.41 16.41
C GLY A 177 -12.16 -9.60 15.21
N ASP A 178 -13.00 -9.45 14.21
CA ASP A 178 -12.77 -8.55 13.08
C ASP A 178 -13.46 -7.22 13.32
N ILE A 179 -12.75 -6.12 13.07
CA ILE A 179 -13.31 -4.78 13.26
C ILE A 179 -14.56 -4.53 12.41
N ASP A 180 -14.73 -5.28 11.33
CA ASP A 180 -15.85 -5.21 10.40
C ASP A 180 -17.20 -5.35 11.09
N ILE A 181 -17.27 -6.08 12.22
CA ILE A 181 -18.52 -6.22 12.99
C ILE A 181 -18.95 -4.93 13.68
N LEU A 182 -17.99 -4.00 13.92
CA LEU A 182 -18.25 -2.67 14.48
C LEU A 182 -18.59 -1.63 13.41
N LEU A 183 -18.35 -1.94 12.13
CA LEU A 183 -18.54 -1.07 10.98
C LEU A 183 -19.85 -1.43 10.24
N LYS A 184 -20.94 -1.49 11.01
CA LYS A 184 -22.30 -1.80 10.51
C LYS A 184 -23.30 -0.76 10.95
N ASP A 185 -24.31 -0.52 10.13
CA ASP A 185 -25.44 0.31 10.51
C ASP A 185 -26.40 -0.45 11.48
N LYS A 186 -27.43 0.25 11.96
CA LYS A 186 -28.43 -0.32 12.87
C LYS A 186 -29.23 -1.50 12.30
N ARG A 187 -29.15 -1.73 10.99
CA ARG A 187 -29.79 -2.86 10.28
C ARG A 187 -28.80 -4.01 10.00
N GLY A 188 -27.57 -3.89 10.49
CA GLY A 188 -26.50 -4.85 10.23
C GLY A 188 -25.86 -4.73 8.84
N LYS A 189 -26.22 -3.70 8.06
CA LYS A 189 -25.60 -3.46 6.76
C LYS A 189 -24.18 -2.90 6.96
N PRO A 190 -23.18 -3.42 6.23
CA PRO A 190 -21.84 -2.87 6.28
C PRO A 190 -21.80 -1.37 5.94
N MET A 191 -20.88 -0.66 6.59
CA MET A 191 -20.56 0.74 6.26
C MET A 191 -20.08 0.79 4.80
N PRO A 192 -20.47 1.83 4.03
CA PRO A 192 -19.92 2.02 2.68
C PRO A 192 -18.40 2.09 2.70
N GLU A 193 -17.76 1.48 1.69
CA GLU A 193 -16.30 1.43 1.58
C GLU A 193 -15.82 2.06 0.27
N ARG A 194 -14.62 2.65 0.32
CA ARG A 194 -13.85 3.11 -0.83
C ARG A 194 -12.47 2.49 -0.79
N VAL A 195 -12.11 1.78 -1.84
CA VAL A 195 -10.73 1.36 -2.06
C VAL A 195 -10.04 2.43 -2.92
N MET A 196 -8.98 3.01 -2.39
CA MET A 196 -8.15 3.98 -3.08
C MET A 196 -6.72 3.48 -3.14
N LEU A 197 -6.38 2.86 -4.26
CA LEU A 197 -5.02 2.45 -4.57
C LEU A 197 -4.31 3.62 -5.25
N PHE A 198 -3.36 4.24 -4.55
CA PHE A 198 -2.53 5.31 -5.08
C PHE A 198 -1.40 4.72 -5.92
N GLN A 199 -1.28 5.18 -7.16
CA GLN A 199 -0.30 4.68 -8.11
C GLN A 199 0.52 5.83 -8.72
N GLN A 200 1.78 5.56 -8.96
CA GLN A 200 2.75 6.50 -9.54
C GLN A 200 3.21 5.94 -10.89
N ILE A 201 2.42 6.20 -11.92
CA ILE A 201 2.65 5.70 -13.29
C ILE A 201 3.47 6.73 -14.05
N GLN A 202 4.75 6.46 -14.24
CA GLN A 202 5.73 7.42 -14.75
C GLN A 202 6.09 7.19 -16.24
N TYR A 203 5.08 7.11 -17.10
CA TYR A 203 5.28 6.94 -18.54
C TYR A 203 6.00 8.13 -19.20
N GLY A 204 6.83 7.82 -20.18
CA GLY A 204 7.44 8.75 -21.12
C GLY A 204 7.20 8.33 -22.56
N CYS A 205 7.48 9.23 -23.51
CA CYS A 205 7.54 8.88 -24.93
C CYS A 205 8.99 8.73 -25.34
N PHE A 206 9.29 7.77 -26.21
CA PHE A 206 10.65 7.45 -26.61
C PHE A 206 10.91 7.90 -28.05
N ASP A 207 12.13 8.36 -28.29
CA ASP A 207 12.65 8.63 -29.63
C ASP A 207 13.07 7.32 -30.33
N ASP A 208 13.56 7.42 -31.57
CA ASP A 208 13.99 6.27 -32.36
C ASP A 208 15.25 5.58 -31.82
N LYS A 209 15.91 6.20 -30.83
CA LYS A 209 17.07 5.64 -30.12
C LYS A 209 16.69 5.01 -28.78
N GLY A 210 15.41 5.01 -28.42
CA GLY A 210 14.93 4.50 -27.12
C GLY A 210 15.18 5.44 -25.95
N VAL A 211 15.44 6.72 -26.19
CA VAL A 211 15.61 7.76 -25.17
C VAL A 211 14.30 8.49 -24.93
N ILE A 212 14.00 8.83 -23.68
CA ILE A 212 12.79 9.57 -23.31
C ILE A 212 12.83 10.96 -23.94
N GLU A 213 11.83 11.27 -24.78
CA GLU A 213 11.68 12.57 -25.45
C GLU A 213 11.54 13.70 -24.41
N GLY A 214 12.19 14.83 -24.70
CA GLY A 214 12.07 16.03 -23.89
C GLY A 214 12.63 15.92 -22.48
N ARG A 215 13.35 14.84 -22.16
CA ARG A 215 13.99 14.63 -20.85
C ARG A 215 15.14 15.61 -20.60
N MET A 216 15.89 15.93 -21.64
CA MET A 216 17.07 16.78 -21.58
C MET A 216 16.96 17.91 -22.59
N LYS A 217 17.43 19.10 -22.25
CA LYS A 217 17.67 20.22 -23.15
C LYS A 217 19.05 20.81 -22.90
N LYS A 218 19.61 21.51 -23.85
CA LYS A 218 20.81 22.31 -23.63
C LYS A 218 20.40 23.62 -22.93
N ASN A 219 21.08 23.96 -21.84
CA ASN A 219 20.96 25.25 -21.20
C ASN A 219 21.74 26.33 -21.98
N GLU A 220 21.71 27.58 -21.51
CA GLU A 220 22.42 28.70 -22.14
C GLU A 220 23.92 28.51 -22.23
N LYS A 221 24.50 27.63 -21.40
CA LYS A 221 25.94 27.29 -21.39
C LYS A 221 26.26 26.07 -22.26
N GLY A 222 25.27 25.46 -22.90
CA GLY A 222 25.42 24.25 -23.73
C GLY A 222 25.49 22.95 -22.92
N GLU A 223 25.26 22.99 -21.61
CA GLU A 223 25.22 21.83 -20.71
C GLU A 223 23.84 21.17 -20.73
N ASP A 224 23.80 19.86 -20.50
CA ASP A 224 22.54 19.12 -20.43
C ASP A 224 21.79 19.44 -19.14
N GLU A 225 20.54 19.85 -19.25
CA GLU A 225 19.63 20.18 -18.16
C GLU A 225 18.37 19.32 -18.25
N TYR A 226 17.95 18.72 -17.11
CA TYR A 226 16.67 18.00 -17.05
C TYR A 226 15.49 18.91 -17.26
N VAL A 227 14.60 18.50 -18.17
CA VAL A 227 13.32 19.18 -18.43
C VAL A 227 12.22 18.51 -17.60
N ARG A 228 11.41 19.31 -16.94
CA ARG A 228 10.25 18.87 -16.15
C ARG A 228 9.03 19.70 -16.56
N PRO A 229 7.86 19.11 -16.81
CA PRO A 229 7.57 17.66 -16.93
C PRO A 229 8.09 17.09 -18.27
N TRP A 230 8.19 15.75 -18.34
CA TRP A 230 8.42 15.09 -19.63
C TRP A 230 7.23 15.34 -20.55
N THR A 231 7.54 15.65 -21.81
CA THR A 231 6.54 15.89 -22.85
C THR A 231 6.61 14.82 -23.90
N CYS A 232 5.47 14.49 -24.47
CA CYS A 232 5.38 13.61 -25.63
C CYS A 232 5.09 14.44 -26.87
N SER A 233 5.76 14.16 -27.99
CA SER A 233 5.43 14.74 -29.28
C SER A 233 4.01 14.34 -29.71
N PRO A 234 3.26 15.19 -30.43
CA PRO A 234 1.90 14.88 -30.87
C PRO A 234 1.80 13.53 -31.61
N GLY A 235 0.85 12.69 -31.19
CA GLY A 235 0.61 11.38 -31.79
C GLY A 235 1.45 10.23 -31.23
N LYS A 236 2.45 10.50 -30.42
CA LYS A 236 3.24 9.44 -29.74
C LYS A 236 2.41 8.75 -28.64
N THR A 237 2.76 7.51 -28.37
CA THR A 237 2.18 6.70 -27.28
C THR A 237 3.20 6.58 -26.15
N GLY A 238 2.79 6.93 -24.94
CA GLY A 238 3.62 6.82 -23.75
C GLY A 238 3.82 5.36 -23.34
N ALA A 239 5.00 5.04 -22.85
CA ALA A 239 5.37 3.71 -22.41
C ALA A 239 6.31 3.79 -21.19
N ILE A 240 6.60 2.64 -20.60
CA ILE A 240 7.61 2.47 -19.56
C ILE A 240 8.51 1.31 -19.99
N GLU A 241 9.69 1.63 -20.51
CA GLU A 241 10.63 0.64 -21.07
C GLU A 241 12.01 0.66 -20.41
N SER A 242 12.30 1.70 -19.66
CA SER A 242 13.53 1.78 -18.85
C SER A 242 13.36 2.85 -17.78
N PHE A 243 14.16 2.73 -16.74
CA PHE A 243 14.37 3.79 -15.76
C PHE A 243 15.86 3.83 -15.44
N GLU A 244 16.42 5.00 -15.52
CA GLU A 244 17.86 5.17 -15.33
C GLU A 244 18.17 5.79 -13.97
N HIS A 245 17.19 6.52 -13.37
CA HIS A 245 17.42 7.27 -12.15
C HIS A 245 16.25 7.19 -11.17
N ASP A 246 16.58 7.18 -9.89
CA ASP A 246 15.64 7.26 -8.79
C ASP A 246 14.72 8.50 -8.87
N TRP A 247 15.20 9.58 -9.47
CA TRP A 247 14.45 10.83 -9.65
C TRP A 247 13.51 10.87 -10.85
N ASP A 248 13.42 9.80 -11.63
CA ASP A 248 12.62 9.80 -12.87
C ASP A 248 11.12 10.07 -12.61
N TRP A 249 10.58 9.60 -11.47
CA TRP A 249 9.21 9.97 -11.08
C TRP A 249 9.04 11.49 -10.95
N VAL A 250 9.92 12.16 -10.18
CA VAL A 250 9.87 13.61 -9.97
C VAL A 250 10.08 14.35 -11.30
N ASN A 251 11.04 13.90 -12.10
CA ASN A 251 11.39 14.51 -13.37
C ASN A 251 10.27 14.34 -14.40
N SER A 252 9.54 13.23 -14.38
CA SER A 252 8.41 13.00 -15.27
C SER A 252 7.31 14.04 -15.12
N GLY A 253 7.18 14.63 -13.94
CA GLY A 253 6.10 15.56 -13.60
C GLY A 253 4.72 14.92 -13.58
N ARG A 254 4.63 13.57 -13.61
CA ARG A 254 3.35 12.85 -13.56
C ARG A 254 2.68 13.03 -12.21
N PHE A 255 1.41 12.75 -12.16
CA PHE A 255 0.57 12.90 -10.97
C PHE A 255 0.24 11.53 -10.39
N THR A 256 0.24 11.44 -9.07
CA THR A 256 -0.30 10.27 -8.37
C THR A 256 -1.74 10.06 -8.79
N GLY A 257 -2.02 8.88 -9.32
CA GLY A 257 -3.37 8.44 -9.68
C GLY A 257 -4.05 7.69 -8.54
N ILE A 258 -5.35 7.55 -8.63
CA ILE A 258 -6.19 6.70 -7.79
C ILE A 258 -6.85 5.66 -8.69
N ASN A 259 -6.62 4.37 -8.41
CA ASN A 259 -7.19 3.26 -9.18
C ASN A 259 -6.94 3.41 -10.68
N GLY A 260 -5.69 3.67 -11.07
CA GLY A 260 -5.24 3.80 -12.46
C GLY A 260 -5.56 5.13 -13.16
N LYS A 261 -6.19 6.08 -12.47
CA LYS A 261 -6.66 7.34 -13.08
C LYS A 261 -6.12 8.57 -12.33
N VAL A 262 -5.65 9.55 -13.06
CA VAL A 262 -5.26 10.86 -12.51
C VAL A 262 -6.50 11.72 -12.36
N GLN A 263 -6.69 12.30 -11.18
CA GLN A 263 -7.84 13.15 -10.82
C GLN A 263 -9.20 12.54 -11.21
N PRO A 264 -9.50 11.30 -10.76
CA PRO A 264 -10.73 10.63 -11.15
C PRO A 264 -11.95 11.34 -10.56
N VAL A 265 -13.10 11.19 -11.21
CA VAL A 265 -14.39 11.51 -10.61
C VAL A 265 -14.81 10.31 -9.74
N LEU A 266 -14.87 10.51 -8.43
CA LEU A 266 -15.30 9.49 -7.50
C LEU A 266 -16.82 9.53 -7.29
N GLN A 267 -17.41 8.39 -6.91
CA GLN A 267 -18.82 8.33 -6.56
C GLN A 267 -19.12 9.28 -5.40
N ALA A 268 -20.28 9.93 -5.45
CA ALA A 268 -20.70 10.83 -4.39
C ALA A 268 -20.84 10.10 -3.06
N ALA A 269 -20.35 10.74 -2.00
CA ALA A 269 -20.56 10.31 -0.63
C ALA A 269 -21.92 10.76 -0.11
N ARG A 270 -22.43 10.08 0.93
CA ARG A 270 -23.66 10.48 1.60
C ARG A 270 -23.35 11.48 2.72
N VAL A 271 -24.00 12.63 2.69
CA VAL A 271 -23.85 13.69 3.70
C VAL A 271 -24.06 13.14 5.11
N GLY A 272 -23.11 13.45 6.00
CA GLY A 272 -23.15 13.11 7.42
C GLY A 272 -22.97 11.64 7.78
N ALA A 273 -22.84 10.75 6.77
CA ALA A 273 -22.54 9.34 6.99
C ALA A 273 -21.03 9.09 7.02
N PHE A 274 -20.62 8.11 7.81
CA PHE A 274 -19.27 7.59 7.76
C PHE A 274 -19.11 6.62 6.60
N GLU A 275 -17.93 6.66 5.94
CA GLU A 275 -17.47 5.68 4.98
C GLU A 275 -16.10 5.17 5.43
N ARG A 276 -15.78 3.88 5.22
CA ARG A 276 -14.44 3.32 5.37
C ARG A 276 -13.66 3.57 4.09
N TRP A 277 -12.56 4.28 4.20
CA TRP A 277 -11.62 4.47 3.11
C TRP A 277 -10.42 3.57 3.33
N ARG A 278 -10.21 2.64 2.41
CA ARG A 278 -9.07 1.73 2.37
C ARG A 278 -8.02 2.35 1.47
N LEU A 279 -7.02 2.96 2.08
CA LEU A 279 -5.94 3.66 1.40
C LEU A 279 -4.77 2.70 1.23
N ILE A 280 -4.28 2.53 0.00
CA ILE A 280 -3.20 1.62 -0.36
C ILE A 280 -2.16 2.40 -1.14
N HIS A 281 -0.91 2.40 -0.71
CA HIS A 281 0.17 3.02 -1.45
C HIS A 281 0.86 2.00 -2.37
N GLY A 282 0.33 1.84 -3.58
CA GLY A 282 0.91 0.99 -4.64
C GLY A 282 1.79 1.79 -5.62
N GLY A 283 2.39 2.89 -5.16
CA GLY A 283 3.32 3.69 -5.95
C GLY A 283 4.78 3.26 -5.77
N THR A 284 5.66 3.82 -6.59
CA THR A 284 7.06 3.38 -6.70
C THR A 284 8.03 4.11 -5.78
N ARG A 285 7.69 5.33 -5.32
CA ARG A 285 8.69 6.18 -4.65
C ARG A 285 8.16 7.16 -3.61
N GLU A 286 7.28 8.09 -4.00
CA GLU A 286 6.92 9.23 -3.16
C GLU A 286 5.83 8.91 -2.16
N ARG A 287 5.98 9.43 -0.93
CA ARG A 287 4.94 9.34 0.09
C ARG A 287 3.67 10.10 -0.29
N ILE A 288 2.54 9.65 0.20
CA ILE A 288 1.24 10.31 0.12
C ILE A 288 0.98 11.01 1.46
N ARG A 289 0.65 12.29 1.41
CA ARG A 289 0.19 13.08 2.57
C ARG A 289 -1.19 13.65 2.27
N MET A 290 -2.21 12.86 2.48
CA MET A 290 -3.57 13.16 2.07
C MET A 290 -4.31 13.98 3.13
N ARG A 291 -4.93 15.09 2.71
CA ARG A 291 -5.89 15.87 3.50
C ARG A 291 -7.21 16.03 2.75
N LEU A 292 -8.24 16.31 3.51
CA LEU A 292 -9.60 16.52 3.03
C LEU A 292 -10.08 17.90 3.46
N HIS A 293 -10.49 18.75 2.51
CA HIS A 293 -10.98 20.09 2.76
C HIS A 293 -12.33 20.34 2.08
N ARG A 294 -13.11 21.29 2.60
CA ARG A 294 -14.29 21.78 1.89
C ARG A 294 -13.84 22.54 0.63
N LEU A 295 -14.44 22.24 -0.52
CA LEU A 295 -14.25 22.98 -1.76
C LEU A 295 -15.31 24.06 -1.89
N ASP A 296 -14.93 25.28 -2.27
CA ASP A 296 -15.87 26.36 -2.56
C ASP A 296 -16.86 25.95 -3.64
N ASP A 297 -18.12 26.33 -3.49
CA ASP A 297 -19.17 25.93 -4.43
C ASP A 297 -18.96 26.54 -5.84
N GLY A 298 -18.37 27.74 -5.94
CA GLY A 298 -18.00 28.42 -7.18
C GLY A 298 -16.64 28.02 -7.75
N ALA A 299 -15.93 27.04 -7.15
CA ALA A 299 -14.63 26.64 -7.68
C ALA A 299 -14.74 26.02 -9.08
N PRO A 300 -13.84 26.36 -10.01
CA PRO A 300 -13.74 25.69 -11.32
C PRO A 300 -13.57 24.16 -11.16
N ASP A 301 -13.96 23.42 -12.19
CA ASP A 301 -13.70 21.99 -12.26
C ASP A 301 -12.18 21.73 -12.20
N LEU A 302 -11.77 20.76 -11.37
CA LEU A 302 -10.35 20.44 -11.20
C LEU A 302 -9.65 20.10 -12.52
N ARG A 303 -10.33 19.39 -13.42
CA ARG A 303 -9.76 19.02 -14.72
C ARG A 303 -9.69 20.17 -15.72
N ALA A 304 -10.28 21.32 -15.41
CA ALA A 304 -10.13 22.57 -16.15
C ALA A 304 -8.99 23.46 -15.61
N VAL A 305 -8.19 22.96 -14.63
CA VAL A 305 -7.09 23.68 -14.02
C VAL A 305 -5.77 23.04 -14.45
N LYS A 306 -4.89 23.83 -15.08
CA LYS A 306 -3.55 23.34 -15.47
C LYS A 306 -2.71 22.97 -14.24
N ALA A 307 -1.82 22.03 -14.41
CA ALA A 307 -0.90 21.59 -13.36
C ALA A 307 -0.14 22.75 -12.70
N ALA A 308 0.29 23.74 -13.48
CA ALA A 308 1.00 24.92 -12.99
C ALA A 308 0.15 25.80 -12.05
N ASP A 309 -1.17 25.82 -12.25
CA ASP A 309 -2.10 26.69 -11.52
C ASP A 309 -2.77 25.96 -10.34
N GLN A 310 -2.50 24.66 -10.15
CA GLN A 310 -3.19 23.85 -9.13
C GLN A 310 -2.88 24.26 -7.70
N GLU A 311 -1.67 24.69 -7.40
CA GLU A 311 -1.31 25.15 -6.07
C GLU A 311 -2.10 26.42 -5.68
N GLU A 312 -2.23 27.37 -6.61
CA GLU A 312 -3.06 28.56 -6.43
C GLU A 312 -4.53 28.17 -6.29
N TRP A 313 -5.04 27.28 -7.17
CA TRP A 313 -6.42 26.81 -7.13
C TRP A 313 -6.75 26.14 -5.78
N ILE A 314 -5.86 25.27 -5.28
CA ILE A 314 -6.02 24.62 -3.97
C ILE A 314 -6.04 25.66 -2.86
N SER A 315 -5.07 26.56 -2.83
CA SER A 315 -4.95 27.60 -1.82
C SER A 315 -6.15 28.55 -1.80
N LYS A 316 -6.75 28.79 -2.96
CA LYS A 316 -7.89 29.68 -3.12
C LYS A 316 -9.22 29.01 -2.79
N HIS A 317 -9.40 27.73 -3.16
CA HIS A 317 -10.71 27.08 -3.17
C HIS A 317 -10.87 25.92 -2.19
N CYS A 318 -9.79 25.23 -1.78
CA CYS A 318 -9.84 24.18 -0.76
C CYS A 318 -9.68 24.82 0.62
N ARG A 319 -10.78 25.36 1.16
CA ARG A 319 -10.76 26.25 2.31
C ARG A 319 -11.09 25.58 3.64
N GLY A 320 -10.76 26.29 4.71
CA GLY A 320 -11.01 25.88 6.09
C GLY A 320 -10.01 24.86 6.61
N PRO A 321 -10.19 24.40 7.85
CA PRO A 321 -9.35 23.37 8.43
C PRO A 321 -9.52 22.04 7.68
N ALA A 322 -8.50 21.19 7.73
CA ALA A 322 -8.63 19.83 7.25
C ALA A 322 -9.74 19.11 8.03
N LEU A 323 -10.56 18.35 7.32
CA LEU A 323 -11.57 17.52 7.96
C LEU A 323 -10.91 16.33 8.65
N PRO A 324 -11.36 15.96 9.86
CA PRO A 324 -10.84 14.81 10.55
C PRO A 324 -11.22 13.51 9.86
N MET A 325 -10.31 12.56 9.97
CA MET A 325 -10.51 11.15 9.65
C MET A 325 -10.17 10.31 10.89
N TRP A 326 -10.70 9.11 10.99
CA TRP A 326 -10.47 8.21 12.12
C TRP A 326 -9.75 6.96 11.63
N GLN A 327 -8.48 6.87 11.94
CA GLN A 327 -7.63 5.75 11.60
C GLN A 327 -7.97 4.54 12.48
N ILE A 328 -8.27 3.40 11.85
CA ILE A 328 -8.70 2.17 12.52
C ILE A 328 -7.76 0.99 12.25
N ALA A 329 -6.96 1.05 11.19
CA ALA A 329 -6.01 0.00 10.84
C ALA A 329 -4.80 0.56 10.11
N MET A 330 -3.67 -0.13 10.23
CA MET A 330 -2.44 0.08 9.47
C MET A 330 -1.96 -1.27 8.92
N ASP A 331 -1.46 -1.28 7.69
CA ASP A 331 -0.91 -2.46 7.00
C ASP A 331 -1.81 -3.71 7.09
N GLY A 332 -3.15 -3.49 6.99
CA GLY A 332 -4.15 -4.54 7.08
C GLY A 332 -4.49 -4.99 8.51
N LEU A 333 -3.80 -4.47 9.52
CA LEU A 333 -3.95 -4.86 10.91
C LEU A 333 -4.71 -3.80 11.71
N THR A 334 -5.72 -4.24 12.47
CA THR A 334 -6.51 -3.36 13.34
C THR A 334 -5.62 -2.74 14.42
N ARG A 335 -5.72 -1.43 14.62
CA ARG A 335 -5.02 -0.69 15.67
C ARG A 335 -5.55 -1.01 17.07
N SER A 336 -4.76 -0.66 18.06
CA SER A 336 -5.17 -0.78 19.49
C SER A 336 -6.30 0.18 19.89
N ASP A 337 -6.46 1.30 19.15
CA ASP A 337 -7.49 2.32 19.35
C ASP A 337 -7.85 3.02 18.04
N VAL A 338 -8.98 3.71 18.02
CA VAL A 338 -9.36 4.62 16.94
C VAL A 338 -8.66 5.95 17.14
N ARG A 339 -7.86 6.33 16.16
CA ARG A 339 -7.09 7.57 16.23
C ARG A 339 -7.64 8.63 15.29
N ARG A 340 -7.99 9.80 15.82
CA ARG A 340 -8.37 10.96 15.03
C ARG A 340 -7.13 11.60 14.40
N VAL A 341 -7.15 11.78 13.08
CA VAL A 341 -6.08 12.40 12.29
C VAL A 341 -6.67 13.41 11.31
N GLU A 342 -5.92 14.45 10.98
CA GLU A 342 -6.28 15.43 9.95
C GLU A 342 -5.51 15.20 8.64
N GLN A 343 -4.53 14.31 8.69
CA GLN A 343 -3.72 13.92 7.55
C GLN A 343 -3.48 12.41 7.58
N ALA A 344 -3.70 11.75 6.45
CA ALA A 344 -3.26 10.37 6.24
C ALA A 344 -1.89 10.39 5.55
N VAL A 345 -0.90 9.77 6.18
CA VAL A 345 0.46 9.65 5.65
C VAL A 345 0.73 8.20 5.32
N LEU A 346 1.10 7.92 4.07
CA LEU A 346 1.47 6.59 3.61
C LEU A 346 2.80 6.66 2.84
N PHE A 347 3.65 5.70 3.10
CA PHE A 347 4.87 5.44 2.33
C PHE A 347 4.66 4.26 1.38
N PRO A 348 5.49 4.09 0.33
CA PRO A 348 5.36 2.95 -0.59
C PRO A 348 5.22 1.62 0.16
N GLY A 349 4.20 0.83 -0.20
CA GLY A 349 3.86 -0.43 0.46
C GLY A 349 2.86 -0.33 1.60
N GLU A 350 2.74 0.81 2.27
CA GLU A 350 1.84 0.95 3.42
C GLU A 350 0.37 0.99 3.03
N ARG A 351 -0.46 0.54 3.96
CA ARG A 351 -1.93 0.62 3.89
C ARG A 351 -2.46 1.29 5.14
N MET A 352 -3.56 1.99 4.99
CA MET A 352 -4.24 2.65 6.09
C MET A 352 -5.75 2.61 5.87
N ASP A 353 -6.48 2.15 6.87
CA ASP A 353 -7.93 2.28 6.85
C ASP A 353 -8.34 3.44 7.74
N VAL A 354 -9.10 4.38 7.16
CA VAL A 354 -9.67 5.50 7.88
C VAL A 354 -11.18 5.54 7.69
N LEU A 355 -11.89 6.01 8.70
CA LEU A 355 -13.30 6.39 8.56
C LEU A 355 -13.34 7.87 8.20
N ALA A 356 -14.01 8.21 7.12
CA ALA A 356 -14.19 9.57 6.66
C ALA A 356 -15.67 9.97 6.72
N ARG A 357 -15.94 11.25 6.97
CA ARG A 357 -17.28 11.81 7.01
C ARG A 357 -17.29 13.17 6.35
N LEU A 358 -18.19 13.36 5.39
CA LEU A 358 -18.45 14.66 4.76
C LEU A 358 -19.66 15.30 5.43
N PRO A 359 -19.47 16.38 6.23
CA PRO A 359 -20.52 16.85 7.15
C PRO A 359 -21.70 17.54 6.46
N GLU A 360 -21.49 18.13 5.28
CA GLU A 360 -22.46 18.95 4.56
C GLU A 360 -22.54 18.57 3.09
N ALA A 361 -23.62 18.94 2.40
CA ALA A 361 -23.73 18.80 0.95
C ALA A 361 -22.73 19.74 0.25
N GLY A 362 -22.18 19.28 -0.87
CA GLY A 362 -21.27 20.04 -1.69
C GLY A 362 -20.02 19.26 -2.08
N ARG A 363 -18.97 19.96 -2.54
CA ARG A 363 -17.73 19.37 -3.04
C ARG A 363 -16.61 19.46 -2.01
N TYR A 364 -15.70 18.48 -2.04
CA TYR A 364 -14.56 18.37 -1.13
C TYR A 364 -13.30 18.04 -1.91
N CYS A 365 -12.22 18.78 -1.63
CA CYS A 365 -10.90 18.49 -2.19
C CYS A 365 -10.23 17.36 -1.40
N VAL A 366 -9.72 16.37 -2.10
CA VAL A 366 -8.71 15.45 -1.57
C VAL A 366 -7.37 15.92 -2.10
N VAL A 367 -6.50 16.41 -1.24
CA VAL A 367 -5.22 17.01 -1.62
C VAL A 367 -4.05 16.21 -1.09
N GLN A 368 -2.97 16.18 -1.85
CA GLN A 368 -1.65 15.76 -1.40
C GLN A 368 -0.87 17.00 -0.98
N ASP A 369 -0.51 17.08 0.29
CA ASP A 369 0.26 18.21 0.81
C ASP A 369 1.65 18.29 0.20
N ALA A 370 2.11 19.52 0.05
CA ALA A 370 3.51 19.79 -0.23
C ALA A 370 4.41 19.32 0.93
N THR A 371 5.59 18.85 0.62
CA THR A 371 6.66 18.71 1.60
C THR A 371 7.78 19.65 1.28
N ARG A 372 8.30 20.33 2.31
CA ARG A 372 9.47 21.18 2.22
C ARG A 372 10.76 20.42 2.54
N ASP A 373 10.70 19.11 2.60
CA ASP A 373 11.88 18.27 2.77
C ASP A 373 12.83 18.53 1.58
N PRO A 374 14.03 19.08 1.82
CA PRO A 374 14.96 19.40 0.73
C PRO A 374 15.38 18.17 -0.06
N ALA A 375 15.35 16.99 0.56
CA ALA A 375 15.69 15.72 -0.09
C ALA A 375 14.55 15.21 -1.01
N ILE A 376 13.29 15.52 -0.70
CA ILE A 376 12.13 15.07 -1.48
C ILE A 376 11.06 16.18 -1.48
N PRO A 377 11.24 17.25 -2.26
CA PRO A 377 10.23 18.28 -2.36
C PRO A 377 9.01 17.74 -3.12
N LEU A 378 7.87 17.70 -2.47
CA LEU A 378 6.60 17.35 -3.10
C LEU A 378 5.77 18.61 -3.32
N PRO A 379 5.23 18.84 -4.52
CA PRO A 379 4.31 19.93 -4.75
C PRO A 379 2.95 19.66 -4.12
N LEU A 380 2.25 20.72 -3.73
CA LEU A 380 0.84 20.66 -3.37
C LEU A 380 0.01 20.31 -4.61
N ARG A 381 -0.75 19.21 -4.56
CA ARG A 381 -1.54 18.71 -5.71
C ARG A 381 -2.91 18.25 -5.27
N ALA A 382 -3.92 18.46 -6.11
CA ALA A 382 -5.23 17.87 -5.92
C ALA A 382 -5.24 16.44 -6.49
N LEU A 383 -5.54 15.46 -5.64
CA LEU A 383 -5.70 14.06 -6.03
C LEU A 383 -7.06 13.81 -6.69
N THR A 384 -8.12 14.39 -6.12
CA THR A 384 -9.49 14.30 -6.65
C THR A 384 -10.42 15.28 -5.95
N VAL A 385 -11.66 15.37 -6.45
CA VAL A 385 -12.78 16.04 -5.80
C VAL A 385 -13.89 15.02 -5.54
N ILE A 386 -14.45 15.02 -4.33
CA ILE A 386 -15.58 14.17 -3.95
C ILE A 386 -16.80 15.05 -3.73
N GLU A 387 -17.93 14.69 -4.32
CA GLU A 387 -19.22 15.31 -4.04
C GLU A 387 -19.90 14.62 -2.86
N ALA A 388 -20.50 15.39 -1.94
CA ALA A 388 -21.40 14.91 -0.92
C ALA A 388 -22.82 15.33 -1.23
N LYS A 389 -23.73 14.34 -1.34
CA LYS A 389 -25.16 14.60 -1.61
C LYS A 389 -26.06 13.58 -0.95
N GLY A 390 -27.31 13.97 -0.78
CA GLY A 390 -28.29 13.13 -0.06
C GLY A 390 -27.90 12.95 1.41
N GLY A 391 -28.80 12.52 2.25
CA GLY A 391 -28.57 12.42 3.70
C GLY A 391 -28.97 13.71 4.44
N ALA A 392 -28.56 13.84 5.68
CA ALA A 392 -28.81 15.01 6.51
C ALA A 392 -27.49 15.58 7.04
N PRO A 393 -27.33 16.91 7.11
CA PRO A 393 -26.16 17.51 7.74
C PRO A 393 -25.99 17.00 9.17
N GLY A 394 -24.77 16.63 9.51
CA GLY A 394 -24.48 16.21 10.87
C GLY A 394 -24.37 17.43 11.78
N LYS A 395 -25.33 17.60 12.66
CA LYS A 395 -25.27 18.60 13.75
C LYS A 395 -24.53 18.08 14.98
N VAL A 396 -24.21 16.81 15.02
CA VAL A 396 -23.65 16.13 16.18
C VAL A 396 -22.12 16.13 16.07
N ASP A 397 -21.44 16.18 17.20
CA ASP A 397 -20.01 15.88 17.33
C ASP A 397 -19.69 14.57 16.61
N ALA A 398 -18.75 14.61 15.69
CA ALA A 398 -18.42 13.47 14.85
C ALA A 398 -17.80 12.33 15.66
N ASP A 399 -16.99 12.63 16.68
CA ASP A 399 -16.39 11.64 17.57
C ASP A 399 -17.47 10.90 18.37
N ALA A 400 -18.40 11.64 18.95
CA ALA A 400 -19.53 11.06 19.67
C ALA A 400 -20.45 10.25 18.75
N GLN A 401 -20.69 10.71 17.52
CA GLN A 401 -21.50 9.98 16.53
C GLN A 401 -20.83 8.66 16.15
N LEU A 402 -19.51 8.66 15.92
CA LEU A 402 -18.76 7.46 15.56
C LEU A 402 -18.77 6.45 16.71
N GLN A 403 -18.43 6.91 17.93
CA GLN A 403 -18.44 6.07 19.12
C GLN A 403 -19.80 5.40 19.32
N GLU A 404 -20.87 6.17 19.27
CA GLU A 404 -22.22 5.63 19.44
C GLU A 404 -22.62 4.66 18.32
N SER A 405 -22.17 4.91 17.08
CA SER A 405 -22.39 3.98 15.97
C SER A 405 -21.68 2.64 16.20
N MET A 406 -20.42 2.66 16.64
CA MET A 406 -19.66 1.45 16.94
C MET A 406 -20.21 0.70 18.16
N VAL A 407 -20.63 1.42 19.20
CA VAL A 407 -21.30 0.81 20.37
C VAL A 407 -22.59 0.09 19.95
N ARG A 408 -23.46 0.72 19.17
CA ARG A 408 -24.68 0.08 18.65
C ARG A 408 -24.38 -1.13 17.78
N ALA A 409 -23.34 -1.05 16.95
CA ALA A 409 -22.90 -2.18 16.14
C ALA A 409 -22.41 -3.34 17.01
N ALA A 410 -21.65 -3.06 18.08
CA ALA A 410 -21.23 -4.05 19.07
C ALA A 410 -22.42 -4.68 19.78
N GLU A 411 -23.37 -3.89 20.27
CA GLU A 411 -24.61 -4.36 20.90
C GLU A 411 -25.42 -5.30 19.98
N SER A 412 -25.47 -4.98 18.70
CA SER A 412 -26.18 -5.78 17.69
C SER A 412 -25.42 -7.04 17.30
N SER A 413 -24.14 -6.92 16.95
CA SER A 413 -23.32 -8.01 16.42
C SER A 413 -22.92 -9.03 17.48
N LEU A 414 -22.85 -8.62 18.75
CA LEU A 414 -22.47 -9.50 19.86
C LEU A 414 -23.68 -10.03 20.65
N ARG A 415 -24.88 -9.90 20.11
CA ARG A 415 -26.08 -10.55 20.63
C ARG A 415 -26.00 -12.06 20.37
N GLY A 416 -26.09 -12.88 21.42
CA GLY A 416 -26.04 -14.33 21.29
C GLY A 416 -24.65 -14.94 21.21
N THR A 417 -23.59 -14.15 21.26
CA THR A 417 -22.24 -14.66 21.50
C THR A 417 -22.15 -15.20 22.93
N GLU A 418 -21.38 -16.30 23.12
CA GLU A 418 -21.32 -17.11 24.36
C GLU A 418 -20.96 -16.34 25.62
N SER A 419 -20.57 -15.07 25.53
CA SER A 419 -20.14 -14.29 26.68
C SER A 419 -20.71 -12.87 26.71
N ALA A 420 -21.66 -12.62 27.59
CA ALA A 420 -22.09 -11.28 27.96
C ALA A 420 -20.91 -10.41 28.45
N ALA A 421 -19.89 -11.03 29.04
CA ALA A 421 -18.68 -10.37 29.49
C ALA A 421 -17.88 -9.75 28.35
N ILE A 422 -17.74 -10.44 27.22
CA ILE A 422 -17.03 -9.91 26.01
C ILE A 422 -17.75 -8.69 25.47
N ARG A 423 -19.06 -8.76 25.32
CA ARG A 423 -19.87 -7.60 24.88
C ARG A 423 -19.71 -6.42 25.81
N THR A 424 -19.80 -6.66 27.13
CA THR A 424 -19.61 -5.62 28.14
C THR A 424 -18.22 -5.00 28.04
N LYS A 425 -17.17 -5.83 27.89
CA LYS A 425 -15.79 -5.36 27.72
C LYS A 425 -15.65 -4.51 26.45
N VAL A 426 -16.11 -4.99 25.29
CA VAL A 426 -16.01 -4.24 24.02
C VAL A 426 -16.72 -2.88 24.12
N ILE A 427 -17.92 -2.85 24.69
CA ILE A 427 -18.66 -1.59 24.88
C ILE A 427 -17.93 -0.65 25.84
N ALA A 428 -17.36 -1.18 26.93
CA ALA A 428 -16.58 -0.38 27.87
C ALA A 428 -15.30 0.19 27.22
N ASP A 429 -14.60 -0.61 26.43
CA ASP A 429 -13.41 -0.21 25.67
C ASP A 429 -13.74 0.90 24.66
N LEU A 430 -14.84 0.76 23.92
CA LEU A 430 -15.31 1.80 22.98
C LEU A 430 -15.67 3.11 23.69
N ARG A 431 -16.38 3.03 24.82
CA ARG A 431 -16.74 4.21 25.63
C ARG A 431 -15.55 4.82 26.36
N GLY A 432 -14.55 4.03 26.70
CA GLY A 432 -13.32 4.39 27.41
C GLY A 432 -12.19 4.90 26.51
N GLY A 433 -12.51 5.59 25.38
CA GLY A 433 -11.52 6.16 24.47
C GLY A 433 -11.39 5.41 23.15
N MET A 434 -12.46 4.75 22.72
CA MET A 434 -12.52 4.04 21.42
C MET A 434 -11.42 2.98 21.25
N LYS A 435 -11.13 2.23 22.33
CA LYS A 435 -10.14 1.14 22.34
C LYS A 435 -10.65 -0.06 21.52
N LEU A 436 -9.75 -0.68 20.77
CA LEU A 436 -10.03 -1.80 19.89
C LEU A 436 -9.27 -3.08 20.28
N ALA A 437 -8.81 -3.19 21.53
CA ALA A 437 -7.96 -4.28 22.01
C ALA A 437 -8.54 -5.69 21.74
N SER A 438 -9.87 -5.84 21.69
CA SER A 438 -10.51 -7.12 21.36
C SER A 438 -10.47 -7.48 19.86
N PHE A 439 -9.87 -6.64 19.02
CA PHE A 439 -9.78 -6.78 17.57
C PHE A 439 -8.34 -6.76 17.05
N VAL A 440 -7.36 -6.70 17.95
CA VAL A 440 -5.93 -6.78 17.61
C VAL A 440 -5.52 -8.24 17.57
N TRP A 441 -5.15 -8.73 16.38
CA TRP A 441 -4.88 -10.15 16.16
C TRP A 441 -3.55 -10.64 16.70
N HIS A 442 -2.53 -9.81 16.71
CA HIS A 442 -1.20 -10.19 17.17
C HIS A 442 -0.98 -9.78 18.63
N LYS A 443 -0.49 -10.72 19.44
CA LYS A 443 -0.15 -10.44 20.84
C LYS A 443 1.17 -9.66 20.91
N PRO A 444 1.29 -8.66 21.78
CA PRO A 444 2.55 -7.95 21.98
C PRO A 444 3.74 -8.89 22.18
N VAL A 445 4.89 -8.53 21.64
CA VAL A 445 6.13 -9.29 21.78
C VAL A 445 6.91 -8.76 23.00
N GLY A 446 6.93 -9.54 24.07
CA GLY A 446 7.64 -9.19 25.31
C GLY A 446 9.17 -9.25 25.14
N GLU A 447 9.89 -8.44 25.92
CA GLU A 447 11.36 -8.44 25.89
C GLU A 447 11.96 -9.82 26.25
N GLY A 448 11.34 -10.53 27.18
CA GLY A 448 11.77 -11.87 27.59
C GLY A 448 11.60 -12.96 26.53
N GLU A 449 10.92 -12.67 25.42
CA GLU A 449 10.77 -13.60 24.28
C GLU A 449 11.91 -13.45 23.25
N ILE A 450 12.70 -12.35 23.33
CA ILE A 450 13.71 -12.00 22.34
C ILE A 450 14.93 -12.91 22.48
N VAL A 451 15.20 -13.70 21.45
CA VAL A 451 16.35 -14.60 21.42
C VAL A 451 17.58 -13.97 20.75
N ARG A 452 17.37 -12.91 19.93
CA ARG A 452 18.45 -12.24 19.20
C ARG A 452 18.04 -10.81 18.83
N TYR A 453 19.05 -9.93 18.75
CA TYR A 453 18.96 -8.59 18.17
C TYR A 453 19.63 -8.57 16.80
N ARG A 454 19.00 -7.88 15.85
CA ARG A 454 19.50 -7.74 14.49
C ARG A 454 19.55 -6.29 14.05
N GLU A 455 20.41 -6.01 13.08
CA GLU A 455 20.52 -4.69 12.47
C GLU A 455 20.14 -4.74 10.99
N ALA A 456 19.43 -3.71 10.53
CA ALA A 456 19.16 -3.45 9.12
C ALA A 456 19.59 -2.00 8.80
N ILE A 457 20.81 -1.85 8.31
CA ILE A 457 21.40 -0.55 7.94
C ILE A 457 21.20 -0.35 6.45
N LEU A 458 20.20 0.48 6.11
CA LEU A 458 19.90 0.86 4.73
C LEU A 458 20.82 2.03 4.32
N ASN A 459 21.44 1.94 3.16
CA ASN A 459 22.34 2.98 2.70
C ASN A 459 22.50 3.01 1.18
N ILE A 460 22.85 4.18 0.67
CA ILE A 460 23.23 4.41 -0.73
C ILE A 460 24.63 5.00 -0.71
N LEU A 461 25.56 4.36 -1.41
CA LEU A 461 26.92 4.85 -1.58
C LEU A 461 27.11 5.32 -3.01
N GLU A 462 27.51 6.57 -3.18
CA GLU A 462 27.92 7.07 -4.50
C GLU A 462 29.28 6.46 -4.87
N THR A 463 29.32 5.81 -6.03
CA THR A 463 30.53 5.18 -6.56
C THR A 463 30.84 5.70 -7.98
N PRO A 464 32.06 5.54 -8.49
CA PRO A 464 32.39 5.89 -9.88
C PRO A 464 31.57 5.10 -10.92
N LYS A 465 30.92 3.99 -10.52
CA LYS A 465 30.05 3.17 -11.36
C LYS A 465 28.56 3.47 -11.19
N GLY A 466 28.22 4.50 -10.42
CA GLY A 466 26.85 4.86 -10.04
C GLY A 466 26.51 4.50 -8.59
N PRO A 467 25.28 4.77 -8.17
CA PRO A 467 24.82 4.55 -6.80
C PRO A 467 24.80 3.05 -6.46
N PHE A 468 25.30 2.72 -5.27
CA PHE A 468 25.34 1.37 -4.73
C PHE A 468 24.31 1.26 -3.60
N PHE A 469 23.20 0.61 -3.90
CA PHE A 469 22.10 0.39 -2.97
C PHE A 469 22.35 -0.89 -2.17
N HIS A 470 22.32 -0.80 -0.84
CA HIS A 470 22.66 -1.95 -0.02
C HIS A 470 21.98 -1.96 1.35
N VAL A 471 21.93 -3.15 1.96
CA VAL A 471 21.60 -3.34 3.39
C VAL A 471 22.84 -3.97 4.06
N ASN A 472 23.27 -3.43 5.19
CA ASN A 472 24.44 -3.90 5.95
C ASN A 472 25.74 -4.01 5.09
N GLY A 473 25.91 -3.11 4.11
CA GLY A 473 27.08 -3.10 3.23
C GLY A 473 27.05 -4.11 2.08
N GLN A 474 25.95 -4.85 1.90
CA GLN A 474 25.80 -5.89 0.87
C GLN A 474 24.63 -5.60 -0.04
N GLN A 475 24.84 -5.71 -1.37
CA GLN A 475 23.76 -5.75 -2.33
C GLN A 475 23.09 -7.11 -2.33
N TYR A 476 21.85 -7.14 -2.79
CA TYR A 476 21.10 -8.37 -2.96
C TYR A 476 21.79 -9.35 -3.92
N GLU A 477 21.82 -10.59 -3.52
CA GLU A 477 22.21 -11.74 -4.36
C GLU A 477 21.16 -12.84 -4.21
N HIS A 478 20.65 -13.32 -5.34
CA HIS A 478 19.50 -14.24 -5.38
C HIS A 478 19.69 -15.51 -4.54
N ASP A 479 20.88 -16.09 -4.58
CA ASP A 479 21.18 -17.39 -3.94
C ASP A 479 21.79 -17.26 -2.53
N ARG A 480 22.06 -16.04 -2.06
CA ARG A 480 22.61 -15.81 -0.73
C ARG A 480 21.51 -15.66 0.28
N ILE A 481 21.58 -16.42 1.38
CA ILE A 481 20.73 -16.20 2.56
C ILE A 481 21.48 -15.30 3.54
N ASP A 482 20.95 -14.09 3.73
CA ASP A 482 21.55 -13.09 4.61
C ASP A 482 21.25 -13.37 6.09
N HIS A 483 20.06 -13.90 6.40
CA HIS A 483 19.68 -14.21 7.78
C HIS A 483 18.94 -15.54 7.89
N PHE A 484 19.36 -16.37 8.85
CA PHE A 484 18.61 -17.54 9.30
C PHE A 484 17.78 -17.17 10.54
N LEU A 485 16.50 -17.49 10.51
CA LEU A 485 15.50 -17.09 11.48
C LEU A 485 14.89 -18.36 12.11
N PRO A 486 14.89 -18.49 13.45
CA PRO A 486 14.42 -19.70 14.11
C PRO A 486 12.88 -19.71 14.20
N LEU A 487 12.24 -20.74 13.63
CA LEU A 487 10.79 -20.93 13.73
C LEU A 487 10.35 -20.98 15.20
N GLY A 488 9.24 -20.31 15.52
CA GLY A 488 8.65 -20.26 16.85
C GLY A 488 9.37 -19.32 17.83
N LYS A 489 10.35 -18.54 17.37
CA LYS A 489 11.08 -17.56 18.18
C LYS A 489 10.75 -16.14 17.78
N ALA A 490 11.07 -15.20 18.69
CA ALA A 490 10.95 -13.78 18.43
C ALA A 490 12.32 -13.12 18.43
N GLU A 491 12.51 -12.14 17.53
CA GLU A 491 13.72 -11.34 17.45
C GLU A 491 13.37 -9.84 17.39
N GLU A 492 14.30 -9.00 17.84
CA GLU A 492 14.19 -7.54 17.73
C GLU A 492 15.14 -7.03 16.65
N TRP A 493 14.61 -6.23 15.74
CA TRP A 493 15.35 -5.60 14.67
C TRP A 493 15.50 -4.11 14.90
N HIS A 494 16.70 -3.60 14.61
CA HIS A 494 17.04 -2.19 14.66
C HIS A 494 17.32 -1.71 13.24
N ALA A 495 16.39 -0.97 12.66
CA ALA A 495 16.56 -0.39 11.33
C ALA A 495 17.04 1.05 11.42
N THR A 496 18.05 1.38 10.61
CA THR A 496 18.61 2.73 10.46
C THR A 496 18.85 3.06 8.99
N SER A 497 18.84 4.35 8.66
CA SER A 497 19.24 4.85 7.34
C SER A 497 20.42 5.80 7.47
N LEU A 498 21.47 5.57 6.68
CA LEU A 498 22.65 6.44 6.67
C LEU A 498 22.53 7.57 5.63
N LEU A 499 21.93 7.28 4.47
CA LEU A 499 21.64 8.27 3.45
C LEU A 499 20.22 8.09 2.92
N GLY A 500 19.47 9.19 2.91
CA GLY A 500 18.08 9.20 2.46
C GLY A 500 17.11 8.61 3.48
N ALA A 501 15.96 8.21 3.00
CA ALA A 501 14.91 7.61 3.82
C ALA A 501 14.25 6.46 3.06
N HIS A 502 13.96 5.35 3.75
CA HIS A 502 13.57 4.08 3.14
C HIS A 502 12.39 3.45 3.86
N PRO A 503 11.27 3.13 3.17
CA PRO A 503 10.26 2.23 3.72
C PRO A 503 10.80 0.79 3.71
N LEU A 504 11.11 0.26 4.89
CA LEU A 504 11.52 -1.12 5.07
C LEU A 504 10.29 -2.01 5.19
N HIS A 505 10.15 -2.95 4.26
CA HIS A 505 9.12 -3.99 4.27
C HIS A 505 9.72 -5.36 4.58
N MET A 506 9.00 -6.15 5.37
CA MET A 506 9.33 -7.54 5.67
C MET A 506 8.17 -8.44 5.29
N HIS A 507 8.43 -9.44 4.46
CA HIS A 507 7.43 -10.40 4.01
C HIS A 507 7.03 -11.37 5.13
N VAL A 508 5.92 -12.08 4.95
CA VAL A 508 5.38 -13.16 5.78
C VAL A 508 4.92 -12.70 7.16
N ASN A 509 5.82 -12.21 8.00
CA ASN A 509 5.53 -11.97 9.40
C ASN A 509 5.38 -10.47 9.68
N PRO A 510 4.25 -10.05 10.27
CA PRO A 510 4.12 -8.69 10.76
C PRO A 510 5.06 -8.47 11.96
N PHE A 511 5.35 -7.20 12.22
CA PHE A 511 6.19 -6.78 13.33
C PHE A 511 5.52 -5.67 14.15
N GLN A 512 5.86 -5.63 15.43
CA GLN A 512 5.38 -4.59 16.35
C GLN A 512 6.44 -3.49 16.51
N ILE A 513 6.06 -2.24 16.30
CA ILE A 513 6.94 -1.09 16.55
C ILE A 513 7.17 -0.93 18.04
N ILE A 514 8.42 -0.99 18.48
CA ILE A 514 8.81 -0.82 19.89
C ILE A 514 9.21 0.62 20.18
N SER A 515 10.04 1.21 19.31
CA SER A 515 10.45 2.60 19.44
C SER A 515 10.87 3.17 18.07
N ILE A 516 10.69 4.46 17.92
CA ILE A 516 11.32 5.25 16.85
C ILE A 516 11.95 6.45 17.54
N VAL A 517 13.28 6.56 17.45
CA VAL A 517 14.05 7.58 18.15
C VAL A 517 15.01 8.32 17.22
N ASP A 518 15.34 9.56 17.56
CA ASP A 518 16.42 10.30 16.90
C ASP A 518 17.82 9.86 17.39
N LEU A 519 18.87 10.49 16.89
CA LEU A 519 20.26 10.19 17.27
C LEU A 519 20.57 10.47 18.75
N GLN A 520 19.75 11.26 19.45
CA GLN A 520 19.85 11.53 20.86
C GLN A 520 19.01 10.59 21.72
N GLY A 521 18.35 9.59 21.10
CA GLY A 521 17.48 8.63 21.77
C GLY A 521 16.12 9.19 22.17
N ARG A 522 15.71 10.36 21.65
CA ARG A 522 14.41 10.97 21.97
C ARG A 522 13.31 10.35 21.11
N ASP A 523 12.18 10.03 21.74
CA ASP A 523 11.01 9.43 21.06
C ASP A 523 10.43 10.44 20.05
N VAL A 524 10.32 10.03 18.78
CA VAL A 524 9.73 10.86 17.72
C VAL A 524 8.24 10.59 17.52
N THR A 525 7.68 9.60 18.21
CA THR A 525 6.26 9.20 18.08
C THR A 525 5.33 9.92 19.05
N ASP A 526 5.88 10.50 20.11
CA ASP A 526 5.15 11.16 21.18
C ASP A 526 5.01 12.67 20.90
N PRO A 527 3.78 13.22 20.78
CA PRO A 527 3.55 14.65 20.61
C PRO A 527 4.15 15.54 21.70
N ALA A 528 4.42 15.01 22.90
CA ALA A 528 5.07 15.74 23.98
C ALA A 528 6.60 15.78 23.85
N SER A 529 7.19 14.98 22.98
CA SER A 529 8.63 14.95 22.75
C SER A 529 9.10 16.16 21.96
N PRO A 530 10.25 16.78 22.32
CA PRO A 530 10.83 17.86 21.52
C PRO A 530 11.35 17.38 20.14
N ALA A 531 11.44 16.06 19.93
CA ALA A 531 11.82 15.44 18.67
C ALA A 531 10.61 14.92 17.88
N PHE A 532 9.38 15.27 18.28
CA PHE A 532 8.16 14.79 17.67
C PHE A 532 8.15 14.97 16.15
N ASP A 533 7.85 13.87 15.46
CA ASP A 533 7.69 13.84 14.01
C ASP A 533 6.26 13.36 13.69
N PRO A 534 5.41 14.22 13.10
CA PRO A 534 4.01 13.87 12.84
C PRO A 534 3.81 12.67 11.91
N ASP A 535 4.81 12.32 11.08
CA ASP A 535 4.74 11.14 10.23
C ASP A 535 4.72 9.83 11.03
N PHE A 536 5.25 9.83 12.27
CA PHE A 536 5.30 8.66 13.15
C PHE A 536 4.34 8.73 14.34
N ALA A 537 3.53 9.72 14.37
CA ALA A 537 2.64 9.96 15.49
C ALA A 537 1.78 8.72 15.84
N GLY A 538 1.93 8.19 17.07
CA GLY A 538 1.18 7.04 17.59
C GLY A 538 1.48 5.70 16.89
N MET A 539 2.68 5.52 16.34
CA MET A 539 3.10 4.23 15.77
C MET A 539 3.63 3.26 16.82
N LYS A 540 4.11 3.76 17.96
CA LYS A 540 4.65 2.90 19.01
C LYS A 540 3.60 1.92 19.55
N GLY A 541 3.96 0.64 19.56
CA GLY A 541 3.08 -0.46 19.97
C GLY A 541 2.21 -1.04 18.86
N GLU A 542 2.10 -0.38 17.71
CA GLU A 542 1.28 -0.83 16.60
C GLU A 542 1.96 -1.92 15.76
N TRP A 543 1.12 -2.75 15.14
CA TRP A 543 1.56 -3.81 14.25
C TRP A 543 1.57 -3.33 12.81
N LYS A 544 2.65 -3.67 12.10
CA LYS A 544 2.90 -3.27 10.71
C LYS A 544 3.65 -4.37 9.96
N ASP A 545 3.76 -4.23 8.65
CA ASP A 545 4.71 -4.99 7.82
C ASP A 545 5.67 -4.07 7.03
N THR A 546 5.40 -2.77 7.04
CA THR A 546 6.21 -1.75 6.37
C THR A 546 6.42 -0.58 7.32
N VAL A 547 7.66 -0.13 7.49
CA VAL A 547 7.97 1.04 8.34
C VAL A 547 8.96 1.97 7.65
N PHE A 548 8.66 3.26 7.68
CA PHE A 548 9.56 4.27 7.12
C PHE A 548 10.73 4.53 8.06
N VAL A 549 11.95 4.37 7.54
CA VAL A 549 13.21 4.62 8.25
C VAL A 549 13.82 5.89 7.70
N LYS A 550 13.69 6.99 8.43
CA LYS A 550 14.29 8.28 8.05
C LYS A 550 15.77 8.31 8.40
N GLN A 551 16.52 9.09 7.64
CA GLN A 551 17.92 9.40 7.98
C GLN A 551 18.00 9.99 9.39
N ASN A 552 19.02 9.59 10.14
CA ASN A 552 19.24 10.01 11.52
C ASN A 552 18.16 9.56 12.52
N GLN A 553 17.39 8.55 12.18
CA GLN A 553 16.45 7.91 13.10
C GLN A 553 16.76 6.42 13.21
N LYS A 554 16.40 5.84 14.37
CA LYS A 554 16.48 4.41 14.62
C LYS A 554 15.08 3.89 14.93
N VAL A 555 14.67 2.87 14.19
CA VAL A 555 13.41 2.16 14.39
C VAL A 555 13.73 0.81 15.03
N ALA A 556 13.17 0.52 16.21
CA ALA A 556 13.21 -0.81 16.80
C ALA A 556 11.84 -1.47 16.65
N PHE A 557 11.82 -2.70 16.15
CA PHE A 557 10.61 -3.49 16.01
C PHE A 557 10.86 -4.96 16.36
N ARG A 558 9.81 -5.65 16.81
CA ARG A 558 9.84 -7.06 17.20
C ARG A 558 8.92 -7.89 16.32
N THR A 559 9.38 -9.06 15.91
CA THR A 559 8.58 -10.01 15.13
C THR A 559 8.75 -11.42 15.68
N ARG A 560 7.69 -12.24 15.55
CA ARG A 560 7.74 -13.69 15.80
C ARG A 560 7.69 -14.42 14.47
N TYR A 561 8.54 -15.42 14.31
CA TYR A 561 8.56 -16.27 13.14
C TYR A 561 7.66 -17.48 13.38
N GLU A 562 6.37 -17.30 13.15
CA GLU A 562 5.36 -18.31 13.43
C GLU A 562 4.89 -18.99 12.14
N ARG A 563 4.55 -20.28 12.25
CA ARG A 563 3.78 -21.05 11.29
C ARG A 563 4.52 -21.47 10.01
N PHE A 564 5.22 -20.58 9.33
CA PHE A 564 5.75 -20.87 8.00
C PHE A 564 7.27 -20.97 8.01
N THR A 565 7.80 -21.96 7.26
CA THR A 565 9.23 -22.08 6.93
C THR A 565 9.44 -21.75 5.45
N GLY A 566 10.65 -21.36 5.09
CA GLY A 566 11.03 -21.07 3.71
C GLY A 566 11.77 -19.76 3.57
N ASP A 567 12.02 -19.40 2.32
CA ASP A 567 12.80 -18.22 1.94
C ASP A 567 11.85 -17.08 1.56
N PHE A 568 12.16 -15.88 2.05
CA PHE A 568 11.44 -14.66 1.75
C PHE A 568 12.39 -13.46 1.83
N VAL A 569 11.90 -12.26 1.58
CA VAL A 569 12.74 -11.07 1.52
C VAL A 569 12.33 -10.01 2.55
N ALA A 570 13.32 -9.19 2.96
CA ALA A 570 13.11 -7.87 3.53
C ALA A 570 13.83 -6.85 2.65
N HIS A 571 13.16 -5.74 2.31
CA HIS A 571 13.69 -4.81 1.33
C HIS A 571 13.16 -3.39 1.52
N CYS A 572 13.85 -2.42 0.92
CA CYS A 572 13.33 -1.08 0.75
C CYS A 572 12.18 -1.10 -0.28
N HIS A 573 11.04 -0.54 0.08
CA HIS A 573 9.87 -0.49 -0.80
C HIS A 573 9.83 0.72 -1.76
N ILE A 574 10.88 1.54 -1.81
CA ILE A 574 11.17 2.35 -3.00
C ILE A 574 11.64 1.37 -4.06
N MET A 575 10.80 1.13 -5.08
CA MET A 575 11.00 0.06 -6.04
C MET A 575 12.36 0.11 -6.73
N PHE A 576 12.83 1.31 -7.09
CA PHE A 576 14.15 1.49 -7.67
C PHE A 576 15.29 1.02 -6.74
N HIS A 577 15.19 1.30 -5.44
CA HIS A 577 16.20 0.88 -4.46
C HIS A 577 16.22 -0.63 -4.28
N GLY A 578 15.04 -1.25 -4.13
CA GLY A 578 14.89 -2.69 -4.01
C GLY A 578 15.46 -3.44 -5.21
N ASP A 579 15.07 -3.05 -6.43
CA ASP A 579 15.52 -3.67 -7.69
C ASP A 579 17.02 -3.43 -7.98
N ASN A 580 17.63 -2.42 -7.35
CA ASN A 580 19.06 -2.13 -7.47
C ASN A 580 19.89 -2.64 -6.28
N GLY A 581 19.32 -3.49 -5.41
CA GLY A 581 20.08 -4.25 -4.42
C GLY A 581 19.81 -3.94 -2.95
N MET A 582 18.88 -3.02 -2.60
CA MET A 582 18.51 -2.76 -1.20
C MET A 582 17.48 -3.79 -0.71
N MET A 583 17.89 -5.06 -0.69
CA MET A 583 17.10 -6.23 -0.34
C MET A 583 17.97 -7.33 0.29
N GLN A 584 17.39 -8.15 1.14
CA GLN A 584 18.03 -9.31 1.77
C GLN A 584 17.12 -10.52 1.70
N ASN A 585 17.72 -11.71 1.51
CA ASN A 585 17.02 -12.99 1.65
C ASN A 585 17.05 -13.47 3.10
N LEU A 586 15.89 -13.81 3.60
CA LEU A 586 15.65 -14.33 4.94
C LEU A 586 15.15 -15.76 4.82
N ARG A 587 15.62 -16.66 5.69
CA ARG A 587 15.15 -18.04 5.75
C ARG A 587 14.64 -18.38 7.13
N ILE A 588 13.35 -18.75 7.23
CA ILE A 588 12.82 -19.36 8.44
C ILE A 588 13.01 -20.86 8.35
N ALA A 589 13.76 -21.43 9.32
CA ALA A 589 13.99 -22.87 9.41
C ALA A 589 13.60 -23.39 10.81
N GLY A 590 13.27 -24.65 10.89
CA GLY A 590 13.03 -25.35 12.17
C GLY A 590 14.28 -25.51 12.97
N GLU A 591 15.02 -26.18 13.42
CA GLU A 591 16.32 -26.20 14.11
C GLU A 591 17.45 -25.71 13.20
N GLU A 592 18.43 -24.98 13.76
CA GLU A 592 19.62 -24.52 13.04
C GLU A 592 20.28 -25.71 12.28
N GLY A 593 20.37 -25.59 10.95
CA GLY A 593 21.08 -26.53 10.09
C GLY A 593 20.26 -27.52 9.28
N LYS A 594 18.94 -27.63 9.48
CA LYS A 594 18.09 -28.41 8.56
C LYS A 594 17.54 -27.51 7.45
N ALA A 595 18.16 -27.58 6.28
CA ALA A 595 17.67 -26.92 5.09
C ALA A 595 16.25 -27.42 4.75
N PRO A 596 15.28 -26.53 4.40
CA PRO A 596 14.09 -26.95 3.68
C PRO A 596 14.49 -27.63 2.37
N ALA A 597 13.62 -28.50 1.84
CA ALA A 597 13.88 -29.15 0.55
C ALA A 597 14.18 -28.11 -0.53
N PRO A 598 15.17 -28.37 -1.43
CA PRO A 598 15.51 -27.41 -2.47
C PRO A 598 14.29 -27.08 -3.32
N HIS A 599 14.20 -25.81 -3.71
CA HIS A 599 13.14 -25.32 -4.59
C HIS A 599 13.10 -26.19 -5.86
N ALA A 600 11.97 -26.82 -6.12
CA ALA A 600 11.74 -27.48 -7.40
C ALA A 600 11.68 -26.36 -8.46
N VAL A 601 12.72 -26.26 -9.26
CA VAL A 601 12.73 -25.46 -10.50
C VAL A 601 11.85 -26.22 -11.48
N HIS A 602 10.69 -25.69 -11.81
CA HIS A 602 9.85 -26.17 -12.91
C HIS A 602 9.72 -25.13 -13.98
#